data_479c702a7ce924c34da7e35dc17ac5b7
#
_entry.id   479c702a7ce924c34da7e35dc17ac5b7
#
_cell.length_a   1.000
_cell.length_b   1.000
_cell.length_c   1.000
_cell.angle_alpha   90.00
_cell.angle_beta   90.00
_cell.angle_gamma   90.00
#
_symmetry.space_group_name_H-M   'P 1'
#
loop_
_entity.id
_entity.type
_entity.pdbx_description
1 polymer ?
#
loop_
_entity_poly.entity_id
_entity_poly.type
_entity_poly.pdbx_seq_one_letter_code
_entity_poly.pdbx_strand_id
1 'polypeptide(L)'
;MDYTQEQERQAQFLADNGVDLIIGSYPHVVEPVKWITAENGDRTLVYYSLGNFQSIQNTVENMLGGQANVTISKEEDGTHISDYSLDFVVTHYEQRESSEYYDIVTTYPLADYTSDLAARHGMSVSGNEEFNLASLQGLSSQILSKCDLDESKEQDASKDELTDESTDESTDGEN
;
A
#
# COMPACT_ATOMS: atom_id res chain seq x y z
N MET A 1 -10.63 -6.94 2.47
CA MET A 1 -10.60 -6.38 3.82
C MET A 1 -10.80 -4.90 3.71
N ASP A 2 -11.37 -4.27 4.71
CA ASP A 2 -11.63 -2.83 4.73
C ASP A 2 -11.23 -2.32 6.12
N TYR A 3 -10.76 -1.09 6.17
CA TYR A 3 -10.46 -0.41 7.43
C TYR A 3 -11.77 -0.10 8.20
N THR A 4 -11.64 0.06 9.50
CA THR A 4 -12.76 0.36 10.40
C THR A 4 -13.06 1.86 10.45
N GLN A 5 -14.27 2.23 10.87
CA GLN A 5 -14.63 3.64 11.13
C GLN A 5 -13.71 4.30 12.17
N GLU A 6 -13.19 3.55 13.14
CA GLU A 6 -12.25 4.07 14.12
C GLU A 6 -10.89 4.41 13.48
N GLN A 7 -10.37 3.55 12.58
CA GLN A 7 -9.17 3.86 11.82
C GLN A 7 -9.36 5.10 10.92
N GLU A 8 -10.51 5.18 10.25
CA GLU A 8 -10.86 6.35 9.43
C GLU A 8 -10.89 7.64 10.27
N ARG A 9 -11.54 7.61 11.44
CA ARG A 9 -11.59 8.76 12.36
C ARG A 9 -10.21 9.17 12.86
N GLN A 10 -9.35 8.21 13.18
CA GLN A 10 -7.97 8.47 13.63
C GLN A 10 -7.12 9.04 12.49
N ALA A 11 -7.25 8.50 11.28
CA ALA A 11 -6.55 9.01 10.10
C ALA A 11 -6.97 10.45 9.80
N GLN A 12 -8.26 10.76 9.83
CA GLN A 12 -8.78 12.12 9.63
C GLN A 12 -8.25 13.08 10.70
N PHE A 13 -8.25 12.67 11.98
CA PHE A 13 -7.69 13.49 13.06
C PHE A 13 -6.20 13.82 12.81
N LEU A 14 -5.41 12.87 12.34
CA LEU A 14 -3.99 13.10 12.04
C LEU A 14 -3.82 14.04 10.82
N ALA A 15 -4.62 13.85 9.78
CA ALA A 15 -4.64 14.71 8.60
C ALA A 15 -4.97 16.16 8.95
N ASP A 16 -6.03 16.38 9.75
CA ASP A 16 -6.46 17.71 10.21
C ASP A 16 -5.40 18.40 11.09
N ASN A 17 -4.44 17.63 11.62
CA ASN A 17 -3.29 18.16 12.36
C ASN A 17 -1.97 18.19 11.56
N GLY A 18 -2.05 18.11 10.21
CA GLY A 18 -0.94 18.36 9.30
C GLY A 18 -0.01 17.17 9.10
N VAL A 19 -0.50 15.94 9.18
CA VAL A 19 0.26 14.73 8.85
C VAL A 19 0.07 14.41 7.36
N ASP A 20 1.16 14.35 6.59
CA ASP A 20 1.12 14.11 5.13
C ASP A 20 1.10 12.62 4.77
N LEU A 21 1.66 11.76 5.62
CA LEU A 21 1.78 10.31 5.41
C LEU A 21 1.47 9.53 6.68
N ILE A 22 0.54 8.58 6.58
CA ILE A 22 0.18 7.66 7.66
C ILE A 22 0.47 6.23 7.20
N ILE A 23 1.27 5.49 7.98
CA ILE A 23 1.52 4.07 7.77
C ILE A 23 0.98 3.31 8.99
N GLY A 24 -0.16 2.66 8.80
CA GLY A 24 -0.85 1.88 9.81
C GLY A 24 -0.36 0.43 9.87
N SER A 25 -0.57 -0.17 11.03
CA SER A 25 -0.35 -1.59 11.29
C SER A 25 -1.27 -2.06 12.43
N TYR A 26 -1.18 -3.32 12.84
CA TYR A 26 -1.87 -3.97 13.94
C TYR A 26 -2.98 -4.96 13.53
N PRO A 27 -3.85 -4.73 12.53
CA PRO A 27 -4.89 -5.71 12.18
C PRO A 27 -4.38 -7.06 11.70
N HIS A 28 -3.06 -7.19 11.44
CA HIS A 28 -2.40 -8.37 10.90
C HIS A 28 -2.85 -8.77 9.48
N VAL A 29 -3.53 -7.89 8.79
CA VAL A 29 -3.97 -8.04 7.40
C VAL A 29 -3.69 -6.74 6.64
N VAL A 30 -3.48 -6.83 5.33
CA VAL A 30 -3.31 -5.64 4.50
C VAL A 30 -4.67 -5.00 4.27
N GLU A 31 -4.75 -3.70 4.51
CA GLU A 31 -5.92 -2.85 4.27
C GLU A 31 -5.60 -1.82 3.17
N PRO A 32 -6.63 -1.21 2.54
CA PRO A 32 -6.45 -0.32 1.42
C PRO A 32 -5.56 0.90 1.69
N VAL A 33 -4.98 1.42 0.61
CA VAL A 33 -4.29 2.72 0.58
C VAL A 33 -5.26 3.78 0.09
N LYS A 34 -5.35 4.90 0.80
CA LYS A 34 -6.29 5.99 0.49
C LYS A 34 -5.62 7.36 0.59
N TRP A 35 -6.08 8.26 -0.26
CA TRP A 35 -5.92 9.69 -0.02
C TRP A 35 -7.12 10.24 0.76
N ILE A 36 -6.85 11.00 1.81
CA ILE A 36 -7.87 11.74 2.55
C ILE A 36 -7.55 13.22 2.51
N THR A 37 -8.58 14.07 2.59
CA THR A 37 -8.44 15.52 2.58
C THR A 37 -8.67 16.05 4.00
N ALA A 38 -7.72 16.83 4.50
CA ALA A 38 -7.81 17.52 5.78
C ALA A 38 -8.78 18.73 5.71
N GLU A 39 -9.19 19.24 6.87
CA GLU A 39 -10.08 20.41 6.94
C GLU A 39 -9.53 21.67 6.25
N ASN A 40 -8.20 21.83 6.20
CA ASN A 40 -7.53 22.94 5.53
C ASN A 40 -7.35 22.74 4.01
N GLY A 41 -7.78 21.59 3.47
CA GLY A 41 -7.67 21.22 2.06
C GLY A 41 -6.40 20.44 1.70
N ASP A 42 -5.45 20.29 2.60
CA ASP A 42 -4.26 19.46 2.38
C ASP A 42 -4.63 17.97 2.24
N ARG A 43 -3.75 17.19 1.59
CA ARG A 43 -4.00 15.76 1.36
C ARG A 43 -3.02 14.91 2.15
N THR A 44 -3.52 13.82 2.71
CA THR A 44 -2.76 12.83 3.47
C THR A 44 -2.85 11.47 2.80
N LEU A 45 -1.70 10.85 2.52
CA LEU A 45 -1.64 9.47 2.04
C LEU A 45 -1.70 8.51 3.23
N VAL A 46 -2.65 7.57 3.21
CA VAL A 46 -2.89 6.62 4.30
C VAL A 46 -2.77 5.19 3.82
N TYR A 47 -1.80 4.46 4.31
CA TYR A 47 -1.75 3.00 4.30
C TYR A 47 -2.42 2.53 5.59
N TYR A 48 -3.69 2.10 5.54
CA TYR A 48 -4.45 1.77 6.76
C TYR A 48 -3.85 0.60 7.52
N SER A 49 -3.34 -0.42 6.83
CA SER A 49 -2.52 -1.47 7.43
C SER A 49 -1.63 -2.14 6.39
N LEU A 50 -0.37 -2.35 6.75
CA LEU A 50 0.56 -3.16 5.96
C LEU A 50 0.52 -4.65 6.32
N GLY A 51 -0.32 -5.06 7.28
CA GLY A 51 -0.37 -6.46 7.71
C GLY A 51 0.93 -6.94 8.33
N ASN A 52 1.28 -8.20 8.07
CA ASN A 52 2.46 -8.85 8.65
C ASN A 52 3.63 -8.88 7.66
N PHE A 53 4.79 -8.36 8.05
CA PHE A 53 6.02 -8.60 7.30
C PHE A 53 6.57 -10.01 7.56
N GLN A 54 6.50 -10.48 8.80
CA GLN A 54 6.86 -11.83 9.21
C GLN A 54 5.95 -12.30 10.35
N SER A 55 5.35 -13.48 10.20
CA SER A 55 4.40 -14.03 11.16
C SER A 55 4.26 -15.53 10.98
N ILE A 56 3.73 -16.21 12.00
CA ILE A 56 3.33 -17.61 11.95
C ILE A 56 1.85 -17.77 12.31
N GLN A 57 1.03 -16.78 11.98
CA GLN A 57 -0.42 -16.89 12.10
C GLN A 57 -0.99 -17.89 11.08
N ASN A 58 -2.26 -18.22 11.17
CA ASN A 58 -2.81 -19.40 10.51
C ASN A 58 -3.99 -19.12 9.57
N THR A 59 -4.12 -17.91 9.06
CA THR A 59 -5.06 -17.59 7.97
C THR A 59 -4.32 -17.12 6.74
N VAL A 60 -4.90 -17.33 5.56
CA VAL A 60 -4.28 -16.91 4.28
C VAL A 60 -4.02 -15.41 4.28
N GLU A 61 -4.98 -14.64 4.80
CA GLU A 61 -4.90 -13.19 4.88
C GLU A 61 -3.74 -12.71 5.74
N ASN A 62 -3.44 -13.42 6.83
CA ASN A 62 -2.33 -13.07 7.72
C ASN A 62 -0.95 -13.42 7.15
N MET A 63 -0.90 -14.26 6.11
CA MET A 63 0.34 -14.60 5.42
C MET A 63 0.68 -13.61 4.30
N LEU A 64 -0.25 -12.75 3.91
CA LEU A 64 -0.02 -11.67 2.96
C LEU A 64 0.29 -10.38 3.73
N GLY A 65 1.46 -9.80 3.48
CA GLY A 65 1.88 -8.49 3.96
C GLY A 65 1.97 -7.47 2.85
N GLY A 66 1.98 -6.20 3.21
CA GLY A 66 2.19 -5.06 2.31
C GLY A 66 3.56 -4.41 2.54
N GLN A 67 4.11 -3.84 1.49
CA GLN A 67 5.28 -2.98 1.51
C GLN A 67 4.91 -1.64 0.88
N ALA A 68 4.90 -0.58 1.68
CA ALA A 68 4.71 0.78 1.19
C ALA A 68 6.01 1.27 0.56
N ASN A 69 5.94 1.71 -0.69
CA ASN A 69 7.02 2.45 -1.34
C ASN A 69 6.54 3.88 -1.54
N VAL A 70 7.28 4.85 -1.02
CA VAL A 70 6.91 6.27 -1.08
C VAL A 70 8.13 7.10 -1.42
N THR A 71 8.03 7.91 -2.47
CA THR A 71 9.06 8.89 -2.83
C THR A 71 8.63 10.25 -2.34
N ILE A 72 9.51 10.88 -1.54
CA ILE A 72 9.30 12.23 -1.01
C ILE A 72 10.27 13.16 -1.72
N SER A 73 9.75 14.14 -2.45
CA SER A 73 10.52 15.15 -3.17
C SER A 73 10.47 16.49 -2.44
N LYS A 74 11.58 17.22 -2.48
CA LYS A 74 11.68 18.59 -1.96
C LYS A 74 11.79 19.55 -3.13
N GLU A 75 10.82 20.44 -3.25
CA GLU A 75 10.73 21.48 -4.27
C GLU A 75 10.82 22.89 -3.64
N GLU A 76 10.74 23.95 -4.45
CA GLU A 76 10.82 25.33 -3.93
C GLU A 76 9.62 25.70 -3.05
N ASP A 77 8.45 25.15 -3.34
CA ASP A 77 7.18 25.36 -2.63
C ASP A 77 6.95 24.44 -1.43
N GLY A 78 7.83 23.43 -1.22
CA GLY A 78 7.72 22.54 -0.07
C GLY A 78 8.23 21.13 -0.29
N THR A 79 7.68 20.21 0.49
CA THR A 79 7.97 18.78 0.45
C THR A 79 6.70 18.04 0.08
N HIS A 80 6.77 17.17 -0.94
CA HIS A 80 5.61 16.50 -1.52
C HIS A 80 5.86 15.00 -1.65
N ILE A 81 4.80 14.19 -1.61
CA ILE A 81 4.82 12.79 -2.04
C ILE A 81 4.72 12.79 -3.56
N SER A 82 5.81 12.44 -4.24
CA SER A 82 5.89 12.47 -5.71
C SER A 82 5.61 11.13 -6.38
N ASP A 83 5.70 10.03 -5.62
CA ASP A 83 5.36 8.69 -6.10
C ASP A 83 5.05 7.77 -4.91
N TYR A 84 4.15 6.82 -5.13
CA TYR A 84 3.81 5.84 -4.10
C TYR A 84 3.25 4.56 -4.73
N SER A 85 3.50 3.42 -4.07
CA SER A 85 2.95 2.13 -4.45
C SER A 85 2.77 1.21 -3.25
N LEU A 86 2.00 0.15 -3.45
CA LEU A 86 1.84 -0.95 -2.51
C LEU A 86 2.28 -2.24 -3.19
N ASP A 87 3.40 -2.81 -2.76
CA ASP A 87 3.81 -4.15 -3.13
C ASP A 87 3.39 -5.16 -2.06
N PHE A 88 3.38 -6.44 -2.43
CA PHE A 88 2.97 -7.49 -1.52
C PHE A 88 4.13 -8.44 -1.22
N VAL A 89 4.15 -8.91 0.01
CA VAL A 89 5.08 -9.93 0.50
C VAL A 89 4.30 -11.10 1.10
N VAL A 90 4.91 -12.28 1.09
CA VAL A 90 4.35 -13.50 1.68
C VAL A 90 5.22 -13.92 2.84
N THR A 91 4.66 -14.00 4.02
CA THR A 91 5.30 -14.69 5.13
C THR A 91 5.30 -16.18 4.84
N HIS A 92 6.47 -16.80 4.85
CA HIS A 92 6.67 -18.20 4.56
C HIS A 92 7.32 -18.90 5.75
N TYR A 93 6.77 -20.04 6.14
CA TYR A 93 7.39 -20.90 7.13
C TYR A 93 7.30 -22.36 6.72
N GLU A 94 8.36 -23.13 7.01
CA GLU A 94 8.39 -24.57 6.82
C GLU A 94 8.70 -25.25 8.16
N GLN A 95 8.09 -26.41 8.39
CA GLN A 95 8.28 -27.21 9.59
C GLN A 95 8.71 -28.63 9.18
N ARG A 96 9.78 -29.15 9.78
CA ARG A 96 10.17 -30.55 9.59
C ARG A 96 9.26 -31.47 10.41
N GLU A 97 9.01 -32.66 9.86
CA GLU A 97 8.17 -33.69 10.50
C GLU A 97 8.63 -34.09 11.91
N SER A 98 9.91 -33.88 12.27
CA SER A 98 10.50 -34.24 13.54
C SER A 98 10.72 -33.08 14.50
N SER A 99 10.30 -31.88 14.16
CA SER A 99 10.55 -30.66 14.94
C SER A 99 9.27 -30.09 15.53
N GLU A 100 9.33 -29.65 16.78
CA GLU A 100 8.27 -28.84 17.40
C GLU A 100 8.38 -27.35 16.96
N TYR A 101 9.46 -26.98 16.25
CA TYR A 101 9.76 -25.62 15.83
C TYR A 101 9.75 -25.51 14.31
N TYR A 102 9.49 -24.32 13.79
CA TYR A 102 9.64 -24.00 12.37
C TYR A 102 11.14 -23.90 12.04
N ASP A 103 11.56 -24.59 10.99
CA ASP A 103 12.95 -24.59 10.56
C ASP A 103 13.31 -23.40 9.67
N ILE A 104 12.31 -22.89 8.94
CA ILE A 104 12.44 -21.75 8.07
C ILE A 104 11.29 -20.81 8.39
N VAL A 105 11.61 -19.55 8.68
CA VAL A 105 10.64 -18.45 8.74
C VAL A 105 11.25 -17.29 8.00
N THR A 106 10.67 -16.90 6.88
CA THR A 106 11.20 -15.87 6.00
C THR A 106 10.07 -15.12 5.28
N THR A 107 10.43 -14.10 4.52
CA THR A 107 9.49 -13.29 3.75
C THR A 107 9.95 -13.26 2.31
N TYR A 108 9.03 -13.51 1.37
CA TYR A 108 9.26 -13.42 -0.07
C TYR A 108 8.42 -12.30 -0.68
N PRO A 109 8.93 -11.54 -1.66
CA PRO A 109 8.04 -10.77 -2.53
C PRO A 109 7.00 -11.70 -3.17
N LEU A 110 5.73 -11.27 -3.21
CA LEU A 110 4.67 -12.07 -3.84
C LEU A 110 4.97 -12.33 -5.32
N ALA A 111 5.64 -11.38 -5.99
CA ALA A 111 6.05 -11.50 -7.39
C ALA A 111 7.03 -12.68 -7.63
N ASP A 112 7.84 -13.01 -6.63
CA ASP A 112 8.83 -14.10 -6.67
C ASP A 112 8.32 -15.39 -6.00
N TYR A 113 7.11 -15.36 -5.41
CA TYR A 113 6.54 -16.50 -4.71
C TYR A 113 5.97 -17.51 -5.70
N THR A 114 6.38 -18.77 -5.58
CA THR A 114 6.02 -19.83 -6.53
C THR A 114 5.02 -20.82 -5.95
N SER A 115 4.36 -21.59 -6.83
CA SER A 115 3.49 -22.69 -6.41
C SER A 115 4.24 -23.76 -5.62
N ASP A 116 5.52 -23.98 -5.93
CA ASP A 116 6.37 -24.94 -5.20
C ASP A 116 6.67 -24.44 -3.78
N LEU A 117 6.90 -23.14 -3.59
CA LEU A 117 7.02 -22.54 -2.26
C LEU A 117 5.69 -22.67 -1.50
N ALA A 118 4.57 -22.33 -2.13
CA ALA A 118 3.26 -22.46 -1.51
C ALA A 118 2.96 -23.89 -1.06
N ALA A 119 3.32 -24.89 -1.85
CA ALA A 119 3.11 -26.30 -1.50
C ALA A 119 3.95 -26.77 -0.30
N ARG A 120 5.11 -26.15 -0.05
CA ARG A 120 5.97 -26.46 1.12
C ARG A 120 5.64 -25.62 2.35
N HIS A 121 4.82 -24.60 2.21
CA HIS A 121 4.41 -23.77 3.33
C HIS A 121 3.69 -24.59 4.40
N GLY A 122 3.98 -24.33 5.67
CA GLY A 122 3.43 -25.09 6.79
C GLY A 122 1.90 -25.16 6.82
N MET A 123 1.20 -24.13 6.34
CA MET A 123 -0.27 -24.17 6.19
C MET A 123 -0.70 -25.26 5.19
N SER A 124 -0.09 -25.31 4.00
CA SER A 124 -0.41 -26.31 2.99
C SER A 124 -0.10 -27.73 3.47
N VAL A 125 1.07 -27.91 4.10
CA VAL A 125 1.49 -29.19 4.68
C VAL A 125 0.53 -29.65 5.79
N SER A 126 -0.04 -28.69 6.54
CA SER A 126 -1.06 -28.96 7.57
C SER A 126 -2.46 -29.22 7.02
N GLY A 127 -2.64 -29.22 5.69
CA GLY A 127 -3.91 -29.53 5.03
C GLY A 127 -4.82 -28.32 4.80
N ASN A 128 -4.32 -27.08 4.88
CA ASN A 128 -5.09 -25.91 4.48
C ASN A 128 -5.04 -25.76 2.96
N GLU A 129 -6.07 -26.25 2.27
CA GLU A 129 -6.18 -26.21 0.81
C GLU A 129 -6.41 -24.79 0.27
N GLU A 130 -6.87 -23.85 1.11
CA GLU A 130 -7.07 -22.45 0.73
C GLU A 130 -5.74 -21.69 0.59
N PHE A 131 -4.68 -22.15 1.24
CA PHE A 131 -3.36 -21.54 1.11
C PHE A 131 -2.65 -22.02 -0.17
N ASN A 132 -2.68 -21.23 -1.20
CA ASN A 132 -2.00 -21.46 -2.47
C ASN A 132 -1.66 -20.13 -3.16
N LEU A 133 -0.80 -20.17 -4.18
CA LEU A 133 -0.37 -18.98 -4.91
C LEU A 133 -1.55 -18.20 -5.52
N ALA A 134 -2.53 -18.89 -6.09
CA ALA A 134 -3.68 -18.26 -6.73
C ALA A 134 -4.55 -17.49 -5.71
N SER A 135 -4.73 -18.03 -4.51
CA SER A 135 -5.45 -17.36 -3.43
C SER A 135 -4.74 -16.09 -2.97
N LEU A 136 -3.42 -16.14 -2.82
CA LEU A 136 -2.61 -14.96 -2.45
C LEU A 136 -2.67 -13.87 -3.54
N GLN A 137 -2.57 -14.24 -4.81
CA GLN A 137 -2.69 -13.32 -5.94
C GLN A 137 -4.10 -12.75 -6.08
N GLY A 138 -5.13 -13.56 -5.84
CA GLY A 138 -6.53 -13.11 -5.82
C GLY A 138 -6.77 -12.09 -4.70
N LEU A 139 -6.23 -12.36 -3.51
CA LEU A 139 -6.33 -11.48 -2.36
C LEU A 139 -5.62 -10.14 -2.60
N SER A 140 -4.39 -10.16 -3.12
CA SER A 140 -3.66 -8.93 -3.45
C SER A 140 -4.41 -8.09 -4.49
N SER A 141 -4.95 -8.71 -5.54
CA SER A 141 -5.75 -8.02 -6.56
C SER A 141 -7.03 -7.39 -5.97
N GLN A 142 -7.69 -8.09 -5.04
CA GLN A 142 -8.87 -7.57 -4.35
C GLN A 142 -8.53 -6.35 -3.49
N ILE A 143 -7.38 -6.34 -2.82
CA ILE A 143 -6.91 -5.20 -2.02
C ILE A 143 -6.61 -4.02 -2.94
N LEU A 144 -5.83 -4.24 -4.01
CA LEU A 144 -5.47 -3.19 -4.98
C LEU A 144 -6.70 -2.53 -5.61
N SER A 145 -7.75 -3.29 -5.91
CA SER A 145 -9.00 -2.74 -6.46
C SER A 145 -9.71 -1.74 -5.56
N LYS A 146 -9.31 -1.65 -4.29
CA LYS A 146 -9.86 -0.73 -3.29
C LYS A 146 -8.90 0.42 -2.97
N CYS A 147 -7.69 0.42 -3.52
CA CYS A 147 -6.68 1.44 -3.26
C CYS A 147 -6.78 2.61 -4.25
N ASP A 148 -6.40 3.79 -3.80
CA ASP A 148 -6.27 4.99 -4.63
C ASP A 148 -4.83 5.10 -5.15
N LEU A 149 -4.43 4.19 -6.05
CA LEU A 149 -3.05 4.11 -6.56
C LEU A 149 -2.83 4.83 -7.90
N ASP A 150 -3.89 5.24 -8.59
CA ASP A 150 -3.80 5.89 -9.91
C ASP A 150 -3.73 7.43 -9.85
N GLU A 151 -3.91 8.02 -8.67
CA GLU A 151 -3.98 9.48 -8.53
C GLU A 151 -2.62 10.20 -8.67
N SER A 152 -1.50 9.49 -8.61
CA SER A 152 -0.16 10.06 -8.86
C SER A 152 0.02 10.60 -10.28
N LYS A 153 -0.80 10.15 -11.24
CA LYS A 153 -0.75 10.59 -12.64
C LYS A 153 -1.61 11.82 -12.96
N GLU A 154 -2.60 12.15 -12.12
CA GLU A 154 -3.51 13.29 -12.36
C GLU A 154 -2.94 14.63 -11.86
N GLN A 155 -2.00 14.61 -10.90
CA GLN A 155 -1.41 15.84 -10.36
C GLN A 155 -0.40 16.50 -11.32
N ASP A 156 0.28 15.72 -12.17
CA ASP A 156 1.21 16.24 -13.16
C ASP A 156 0.48 16.87 -14.35
N ALA A 157 -0.70 16.35 -14.72
CA ALA A 157 -1.49 16.85 -15.82
C ALA A 157 -2.16 18.22 -15.52
N SER A 158 -2.49 18.51 -14.26
CA SER A 158 -3.12 19.77 -13.87
C SER A 158 -2.15 20.95 -13.74
N LYS A 159 -0.85 20.69 -13.56
CA LYS A 159 0.19 21.73 -13.55
C LYS A 159 0.53 22.21 -14.97
N ASP A 160 0.47 21.35 -15.96
CA ASP A 160 0.78 21.71 -17.37
C ASP A 160 -0.33 22.58 -18.03
N GLU A 161 -1.59 22.48 -17.60
CA GLU A 161 -2.67 23.30 -18.15
C GLU A 161 -2.70 24.75 -17.64
N LEU A 162 -2.04 25.04 -16.51
CA LEU A 162 -2.03 26.39 -15.91
C LEU A 162 -0.89 27.30 -16.44
N THR A 163 0.04 26.78 -17.22
CA THR A 163 1.20 27.53 -17.72
C THR A 163 1.04 28.06 -19.14
N ASP A 164 -0.03 27.72 -19.87
CA ASP A 164 -0.20 28.07 -21.30
C ASP A 164 -1.17 29.24 -21.56
N GLU A 165 -1.77 29.87 -20.53
CA GLU A 165 -2.70 31.00 -20.72
C GLU A 165 -2.13 32.39 -20.44
N SER A 166 -0.82 32.59 -20.32
CA SER A 166 -0.25 33.93 -20.02
C SER A 166 0.82 34.41 -20.98
N THR A 167 0.60 34.32 -22.30
CA THR A 167 1.39 35.12 -23.24
C THR A 167 0.59 35.35 -24.53
N ASP A 168 -0.34 36.29 -24.50
CA ASP A 168 -0.67 37.09 -25.69
C ASP A 168 -1.55 38.29 -25.28
N GLU A 169 -0.95 39.42 -25.01
CA GLU A 169 -1.53 40.75 -25.23
C GLU A 169 -0.45 41.82 -25.04
N SER A 170 -0.02 42.34 -26.11
CA SER A 170 0.15 43.78 -26.39
C SER A 170 1.30 44.00 -27.34
N THR A 171 0.98 44.41 -28.52
CA THR A 171 1.51 45.69 -29.05
C THR A 171 0.85 45.94 -30.40
N ASP A 172 -0.03 46.90 -30.43
CA ASP A 172 -0.19 47.78 -31.60
C ASP A 172 -0.68 49.13 -31.11
N GLY A 173 -0.05 50.18 -31.57
CA GLY A 173 -0.46 51.57 -31.35
C GLY A 173 0.67 52.55 -31.50
N GLU A 174 1.03 52.84 -32.72
CA GLU A 174 0.92 54.13 -33.44
C GLU A 174 1.43 55.38 -32.71
N ASN A 175 2.32 56.02 -33.24
CA ASN A 175 2.64 57.17 -34.06
C ASN A 175 4.01 57.73 -33.73
#